data_1214be269e2a26fc30cbf8d0a45f239f
#
_entry.id   1214be269e2a26fc30cbf8d0a45f239f
#
_cell.length_a   1.000
_cell.length_b   1.000
_cell.length_c   1.000
_cell.angle_alpha   90.00
_cell.angle_beta   90.00
_cell.angle_gamma   90.00
#
_symmetry.space_group_name_H-M   'P 1'
#
loop_
_entity.id
_entity.type
_entity.pdbx_description
1 polymer ?
#
loop_
_entity_poly.entity_id
_entity_poly.type
_entity_poly.pdbx_seq_one_letter_code
_entity_poly.pdbx_strand_id
1 'polypeptide(L)'
;MVFPNQAESQSYLLVGAAAMLTSYTRMTYSLAVIMLETTQSINLFIPMIFSLVVSRSVSKILSRRSLYEVALVYKSIPFLGDRYPQAFAFVRANEIMSRDVHCLK
;
A
#
# COMPACT_ATOMS: atom_id res chain seq x y z
N MET A 1 37.87 1.47 8.99
CA MET A 1 36.42 1.24 8.79
C MET A 1 35.72 1.58 10.09
N VAL A 2 35.09 2.73 10.19
CA VAL A 2 34.33 3.15 11.38
C VAL A 2 32.99 2.42 11.27
N PHE A 3 32.76 1.46 12.16
CA PHE A 3 31.43 0.87 12.29
C PHE A 3 30.49 1.95 12.82
N PRO A 4 29.39 2.27 12.12
CA PRO A 4 28.39 3.18 12.65
C PRO A 4 27.92 2.67 14.01
N ASN A 5 27.74 3.58 14.97
CA ASN A 5 27.24 3.25 16.30
C ASN A 5 25.99 2.38 16.18
N GLN A 6 25.84 1.40 17.07
CA GLN A 6 24.72 0.44 16.99
C GLN A 6 23.35 1.13 16.90
N ALA A 7 23.18 2.29 17.51
CA ALA A 7 21.94 3.08 17.42
C ALA A 7 21.67 3.61 16.00
N GLU A 8 22.69 4.01 15.26
CA GLU A 8 22.54 4.43 13.86
C GLU A 8 22.18 3.25 12.97
N SER A 9 22.82 2.10 13.18
CA SER A 9 22.53 0.88 12.43
C SER A 9 21.07 0.42 12.59
N GLN A 10 20.53 0.47 13.79
CA GLN A 10 19.13 0.15 14.06
C GLN A 10 18.17 1.10 13.33
N SER A 11 18.51 2.39 13.29
CA SER A 11 17.71 3.40 12.60
C SER A 11 17.65 3.14 11.08
N TYR A 12 18.77 2.80 10.47
CA TYR A 12 18.80 2.46 9.03
C TYR A 12 18.03 1.17 8.70
N LEU A 13 18.15 0.15 9.55
CA LEU A 13 17.38 -1.09 9.40
C LEU A 13 15.88 -0.83 9.46
N LEU A 14 15.44 0.02 10.36
CA LEU A 14 14.03 0.36 10.53
C LEU A 14 13.49 1.13 9.33
N VAL A 15 14.23 2.12 8.83
CA VAL A 15 13.87 2.86 7.62
C VAL A 15 13.82 1.94 6.41
N GLY A 16 14.77 1.02 6.27
CA GLY A 16 14.79 0.02 5.20
C GLY A 16 13.60 -0.93 5.23
N ALA A 17 13.26 -1.44 6.43
CA ALA A 17 12.09 -2.29 6.61
C ALA A 17 10.78 -1.56 6.27
N ALA A 18 10.64 -0.31 6.71
CA ALA A 18 9.48 0.52 6.40
C ALA A 18 9.36 0.78 4.89
N ALA A 19 10.47 1.07 4.21
CA ALA A 19 10.49 1.27 2.76
C ALA A 19 10.06 0.00 2.00
N MET A 20 10.52 -1.17 2.43
CA MET A 20 10.12 -2.45 1.85
C MET A 20 8.64 -2.74 2.06
N LEU A 21 8.12 -2.55 3.26
CA LEU A 21 6.70 -2.71 3.57
C LEU A 21 5.82 -1.80 2.72
N THR A 22 6.21 -0.53 2.56
CA THR A 22 5.47 0.44 1.73
C THR A 22 5.47 0.04 0.26
N SER A 23 6.54 -0.55 -0.22
CA SER A 23 6.66 -0.96 -1.62
C SER A 23 5.57 -1.94 -2.04
N TYR A 24 5.24 -2.92 -1.21
CA TYR A 24 4.26 -3.92 -1.59
C TYR A 24 2.87 -3.74 -0.98
N THR A 25 2.73 -3.14 0.20
CA THR A 25 1.40 -2.83 0.76
C THR A 25 0.76 -1.60 0.15
N ARG A 26 1.58 -0.68 -0.38
CA ARG A 26 1.19 0.64 -0.89
C ARG A 26 0.57 1.57 0.15
N MET A 27 0.70 1.25 1.42
CA MET A 27 0.32 2.10 2.53
C MET A 27 1.50 2.98 2.92
N THR A 28 1.39 4.29 2.75
CA THR A 28 2.46 5.25 3.10
C THR A 28 2.21 5.90 4.44
N TYR A 29 1.06 6.55 4.59
CA TYR A 29 0.76 7.35 5.78
C TYR A 29 0.60 6.51 7.04
N SER A 30 -0.19 5.46 6.97
CA SER A 30 -0.41 4.56 8.12
C SER A 30 0.90 3.96 8.60
N LEU A 31 1.76 3.55 7.69
CA LEU A 31 3.04 2.93 8.01
C LEU A 31 4.01 3.94 8.61
N ALA A 32 4.03 5.18 8.09
CA ALA A 32 4.84 6.26 8.65
C ALA A 32 4.46 6.58 10.09
N VAL A 33 3.16 6.66 10.38
CA VAL A 33 2.65 6.93 11.74
C VAL A 33 2.99 5.79 12.70
N ILE A 34 2.76 4.55 12.31
CA ILE A 34 3.08 3.37 13.13
C ILE A 34 4.57 3.33 13.45
N MET A 35 5.42 3.56 12.45
CA MET A 35 6.87 3.56 12.64
C MET A 35 7.34 4.73 13.49
N LEU A 36 6.74 5.90 13.38
CA LEU A 36 7.03 7.04 14.23
C LEU A 36 6.69 6.73 15.69
N GLU A 37 5.53 6.16 15.93
CA GLU A 37 5.07 5.82 17.27
C GLU A 37 5.93 4.73 17.93
N THR A 38 6.34 3.74 17.17
CA THR A 38 7.21 2.65 17.68
C THR A 38 8.63 3.12 17.97
N THR A 39 9.16 4.07 17.20
CA THR A 39 10.53 4.57 17.40
C THR A 39 10.63 5.69 18.42
N GLN A 40 9.56 6.42 18.66
CA GLN A 40 9.52 7.62 19.52
C GLN A 40 10.60 8.66 19.20
N SER A 41 11.22 8.58 18.02
CA SER A 41 12.31 9.43 17.56
C SER A 41 11.85 10.37 16.48
N ILE A 42 11.57 11.62 16.84
CA ILE A 42 11.14 12.66 15.89
C ILE A 42 12.21 12.95 14.84
N ASN A 43 13.49 12.79 15.19
CA ASN A 43 14.61 13.04 14.28
C ASN A 43 14.64 12.10 13.06
N LEU A 44 14.10 10.89 13.20
CA LEU A 44 14.01 9.91 12.11
C LEU A 44 12.78 10.10 11.22
N PHE A 45 11.86 10.99 11.59
CA PHE A 45 10.61 11.19 10.88
C PHE A 45 10.82 11.69 9.45
N ILE A 46 11.64 12.72 9.28
CA ILE A 46 11.91 13.32 7.97
C ILE A 46 12.58 12.33 7.01
N PRO A 47 13.71 11.69 7.36
CA PRO A 47 14.33 10.73 6.46
C PRO A 47 13.45 9.51 6.20
N MET A 48 12.64 9.11 7.16
CA MET A 48 11.69 8.00 7.00
C MET A 48 10.62 8.33 5.96
N ILE A 49 9.93 9.47 6.09
CA ILE A 49 8.90 9.88 5.10
C ILE A 49 9.50 9.97 3.70
N PHE A 50 10.67 10.57 3.57
CA PHE A 50 11.34 10.67 2.29
C PHE A 50 11.61 9.29 1.66
N SER A 51 12.12 8.36 2.45
CA SER A 51 12.37 6.98 2.03
C SER A 51 11.08 6.26 1.59
N LEU A 52 9.98 6.43 2.34
CA LEU A 52 8.68 5.84 2.03
C LEU A 52 8.11 6.39 0.71
N VAL A 53 8.20 7.69 0.48
CA VAL A 53 7.72 8.34 -0.76
C VAL A 53 8.52 7.87 -1.97
N VAL A 54 9.84 7.82 -1.86
CA VAL A 54 10.72 7.32 -2.92
C VAL A 54 10.42 5.84 -3.22
N SER A 55 10.35 5.01 -2.19
CA SER A 55 10.03 3.57 -2.33
C SER A 55 8.68 3.34 -3.02
N ARG A 56 7.65 4.10 -2.62
CA ARG A 56 6.35 4.04 -3.27
C ARG A 56 6.40 4.48 -4.74
N SER A 57 7.13 5.55 -5.04
CA SER A 57 7.25 6.06 -6.41
C SER A 57 7.93 5.05 -7.33
N VAL A 58 9.03 4.46 -6.88
CA VAL A 58 9.75 3.41 -7.59
C VAL A 58 8.86 2.18 -7.79
N SER A 59 8.19 1.73 -6.74
CA SER A 59 7.27 0.59 -6.80
C SER A 59 6.13 0.81 -7.81
N LYS A 60 5.60 2.03 -7.89
CA LYS A 60 4.55 2.39 -8.85
C LYS A 60 5.03 2.37 -10.31
N ILE A 61 6.30 2.70 -10.53
CA ILE A 61 6.93 2.65 -11.86
C ILE A 61 7.18 1.20 -12.28
N LEU A 62 7.71 0.38 -11.37
CA LEU A 62 8.02 -1.03 -11.64
C LEU A 62 6.78 -1.88 -11.82
N SER A 63 5.80 -1.72 -10.96
CA SER A 63 4.58 -2.52 -10.96
C SER A 63 3.34 -1.63 -10.81
N ARG A 64 2.43 -1.72 -11.78
CA ARG A 64 1.14 -1.04 -11.70
C ARG A 64 0.18 -1.67 -10.70
N ARG A 65 0.37 -2.96 -10.41
CA ARG A 65 -0.53 -3.73 -9.54
C ARG A 65 0.07 -3.91 -8.16
N SER A 66 -0.76 -3.84 -7.14
CA SER A 66 -0.40 -4.21 -5.78
C SER A 66 -0.15 -5.72 -5.70
N LEU A 67 0.67 -6.16 -4.75
CA LEU A 67 0.87 -7.58 -4.47
C LEU A 67 -0.45 -8.31 -4.20
N TYR A 68 -1.38 -7.66 -3.50
CA TYR A 68 -2.70 -8.19 -3.20
C TYR A 68 -3.56 -8.39 -4.46
N GLU A 69 -3.51 -7.45 -5.40
CA GLU A 69 -4.21 -7.59 -6.69
C GLU A 69 -3.66 -8.75 -7.51
N VAL A 70 -2.35 -8.91 -7.52
CA VAL A 70 -1.70 -10.04 -8.20
C VAL A 70 -2.12 -11.36 -7.58
N ALA A 71 -2.17 -11.45 -6.26
CA ALA A 71 -2.61 -12.65 -5.55
C ALA A 71 -4.09 -12.99 -5.81
N LEU A 72 -4.96 -11.97 -5.92
CA LEU A 72 -6.37 -12.17 -6.26
C LEU A 72 -6.54 -12.68 -7.70
N VAL A 73 -5.78 -12.12 -8.64
CA VAL A 73 -5.79 -12.60 -10.03
C VAL A 73 -5.31 -14.04 -10.12
N TYR A 74 -4.27 -14.40 -9.36
CA TYR A 74 -3.75 -15.76 -9.34
C TYR A 74 -4.75 -16.77 -8.78
N LYS A 75 -5.57 -16.36 -7.80
CA LYS A 75 -6.66 -17.18 -7.25
C LYS A 75 -7.92 -17.18 -8.10
N SER A 76 -7.93 -16.52 -9.26
CA SER A 76 -9.09 -16.39 -10.15
C SER A 76 -10.35 -15.84 -9.45
N ILE A 77 -10.15 -15.00 -8.43
CA ILE A 77 -11.25 -14.32 -7.75
C ILE A 77 -11.61 -13.08 -8.59
N PRO A 78 -12.88 -12.90 -8.98
CA PRO A 78 -13.30 -11.71 -9.72
C PRO A 78 -13.07 -10.47 -8.84
N PHE A 79 -12.15 -9.62 -9.27
CA PHE A 79 -11.80 -8.37 -8.60
C PHE A 79 -12.29 -7.18 -9.40
N LEU A 80 -13.05 -6.31 -8.77
CA LEU A 80 -13.42 -5.04 -9.36
C LEU A 80 -12.22 -4.10 -9.27
N GLY A 81 -11.55 -3.87 -10.40
CA GLY A 81 -10.44 -2.92 -10.48
C GLY A 81 -10.94 -1.48 -10.31
N ASP A 82 -10.05 -0.59 -9.83
CA ASP A 82 -10.33 0.85 -9.67
C ASP A 82 -10.72 1.57 -10.99
N ARG A 83 -10.52 0.90 -12.11
CA ARG A 83 -10.88 1.41 -13.44
C ARG A 83 -12.04 0.59 -14.00
N TYR A 84 -13.23 1.11 -13.82
CA TYR A 84 -14.39 0.60 -14.59
C TYR A 84 -14.28 1.06 -16.06
N PRO A 85 -14.61 0.20 -17.01
CA PRO A 85 -14.68 0.59 -18.42
C PRO A 85 -15.63 1.78 -18.57
N GLN A 86 -15.25 2.77 -19.36
CA GLN A 86 -16.07 3.97 -19.60
C GLN A 86 -17.47 3.64 -20.11
N ALA A 87 -17.65 2.46 -20.70
CA ALA A 87 -18.95 1.94 -21.13
C ALA A 87 -19.98 1.86 -19.98
N PHE A 88 -19.54 1.68 -18.73
CA PHE A 88 -20.43 1.61 -17.57
C PHE A 88 -20.73 2.97 -16.93
N ALA A 89 -20.11 4.04 -17.39
CA ALA A 89 -20.34 5.38 -16.85
C ALA A 89 -21.79 5.88 -17.05
N PHE A 90 -22.50 5.33 -18.03
CA PHE A 90 -23.87 5.70 -18.37
C PHE A 90 -24.91 4.69 -17.88
N VAL A 91 -24.48 3.56 -17.33
CA VAL A 91 -25.39 2.50 -16.88
C VAL A 91 -25.90 2.86 -15.47
N ARG A 92 -27.23 2.94 -15.32
CA ARG A 92 -27.86 3.20 -14.03
C ARG A 92 -27.85 1.94 -13.17
N ALA A 93 -27.68 2.12 -11.86
CA ALA A 93 -27.71 1.01 -10.90
C ALA A 93 -29.00 0.15 -11.02
N ASN A 94 -30.12 0.75 -11.42
CA ASN A 94 -31.39 0.08 -11.64
C ASN A 94 -31.37 -0.94 -12.80
N GLU A 95 -30.43 -0.81 -13.73
CA GLU A 95 -30.30 -1.73 -14.89
C GLU A 95 -29.48 -2.98 -14.55
N ILE A 96 -28.60 -2.87 -13.53
CA ILE A 96 -27.68 -3.95 -13.14
C ILE A 96 -28.16 -4.67 -11.90
N MET A 97 -29.00 -4.03 -11.05
CA MET A 97 -29.47 -4.64 -9.81
C MET A 97 -30.33 -5.88 -10.08
N SER A 98 -30.12 -6.94 -9.30
CA SER A 98 -31.04 -8.07 -9.25
C SER A 98 -32.34 -7.61 -8.60
N ARG A 99 -33.46 -7.81 -9.27
CA ARG A 99 -34.80 -7.50 -8.74
C ARG A 99 -35.30 -8.55 -7.74
N ASP A 100 -34.69 -9.71 -7.78
CA ASP A 100 -35.02 -10.82 -6.89
C ASP A 100 -34.09 -10.79 -5.68
N VAL A 101 -34.51 -10.08 -4.66
CA VAL A 101 -33.75 -9.95 -3.41
C VAL A 101 -34.15 -11.09 -2.48
N HIS A 102 -33.28 -12.09 -2.33
CA HIS A 102 -33.41 -13.10 -1.30
C HIS A 102 -33.12 -12.49 0.06
N CYS A 103 -34.16 -12.16 0.81
CA CYS A 103 -34.02 -11.76 2.22
C CYS A 103 -33.73 -13.01 3.06
N LEU A 104 -32.61 -13.01 3.74
CA LEU A 104 -32.33 -13.98 4.81
C LEU A 104 -33.27 -13.71 5.96
N LYS A 105 -34.05 -14.73 6.34
CA LYS A 105 -35.01 -14.71 7.43
C LYS A 105 -34.32 -15.09 8.74
#